data_08cff70707a033fd7213d5095a905a7d
#
_entry.id   08cff70707a033fd7213d5095a905a7d
#
_cell.length_a   1.000
_cell.length_b   1.000
_cell.length_c   1.000
_cell.angle_alpha   90.00
_cell.angle_beta   90.00
_cell.angle_gamma   90.00
#
_symmetry.space_group_name_H-M   'P 1'
#
loop_
_entity.id
_entity.type
_entity.pdbx_description
1 polymer ?
#
loop_
_entity_poly.entity_id
_entity_poly.type
_entity_poly.pdbx_seq_one_letter_code
_entity_poly.pdbx_strand_id
1 'polypeptide(L)'
;MLEQFKNPDRIYKGTDFWMLNDELTDDEIRWQIREFKDKGMGGFIARTYVGLRTDYPGPKWKHQIRVMLEEATKVGLRVTLQPLRMPGGFKESTVEETLDIIECVSKEIFESEDYRQAEYSTILAEYDDHYIVVHKAGCLPDEETGIRYGGCLNMFDPEICRKYVQICYEDNWEEFREYFGNTIHTMWVDEPLVPMHAIPYP
;
A
#
# COMPACT_ATOMS: atom_id res chain seq x y z
N MET A 1 7.37 37.65 -12.02
CA MET A 1 8.35 36.54 -12.13
C MET A 1 9.23 36.40 -10.88
N LEU A 2 10.00 37.43 -10.44
CA LEU A 2 10.87 37.33 -9.28
C LEU A 2 10.11 37.06 -7.97
N GLU A 3 8.97 37.69 -7.74
CA GLU A 3 8.12 37.45 -6.56
C GLU A 3 7.49 36.06 -6.56
N GLN A 4 7.07 35.56 -7.70
CA GLN A 4 6.58 34.17 -7.85
C GLN A 4 7.68 33.14 -7.62
N PHE A 5 8.93 33.47 -7.96
CA PHE A 5 10.07 32.61 -7.67
C PHE A 5 10.40 32.59 -6.17
N LYS A 6 10.34 33.74 -5.50
CA LYS A 6 10.60 33.85 -4.06
C LYS A 6 9.50 33.22 -3.20
N ASN A 7 8.26 33.28 -3.66
CA ASN A 7 7.10 32.70 -3.00
C ASN A 7 6.24 31.94 -4.02
N PRO A 8 6.67 30.75 -4.42
CA PRO A 8 5.98 29.96 -5.43
C PRO A 8 4.63 29.46 -4.92
N ASP A 9 3.69 29.32 -5.85
CA ASP A 9 2.43 28.62 -5.56
C ASP A 9 2.69 27.20 -5.04
N ARG A 10 1.75 26.68 -4.26
CA ARG A 10 1.83 25.33 -3.67
C ARG A 10 2.11 24.23 -4.69
N ILE A 11 1.69 24.40 -5.95
CA ILE A 11 1.91 23.43 -7.01
C ILE A 11 3.38 23.25 -7.38
N TYR A 12 4.23 24.24 -7.08
CA TYR A 12 5.67 24.22 -7.33
C TYR A 12 6.50 23.90 -6.09
N LYS A 13 5.84 23.67 -4.94
CA LYS A 13 6.51 23.29 -3.68
C LYS A 13 6.56 21.77 -3.53
N GLY A 14 7.52 21.30 -2.78
CA GLY A 14 7.71 19.87 -2.53
C GLY A 14 6.46 19.21 -1.92
N THR A 15 6.24 17.99 -2.35
CA THR A 15 5.24 17.06 -1.81
C THR A 15 5.97 15.77 -1.48
N ASP A 16 5.89 15.30 -0.25
CA ASP A 16 6.64 14.15 0.21
C ASP A 16 5.71 13.06 0.76
N PHE A 17 6.23 11.84 0.91
CA PHE A 17 5.50 10.75 1.51
C PHE A 17 5.30 10.99 3.01
N TRP A 18 4.06 10.90 3.42
CA TRP A 18 3.69 10.78 4.83
C TRP A 18 3.28 9.34 5.10
N MET A 19 4.19 8.59 5.72
CA MET A 19 3.98 7.18 6.05
C MET A 19 3.03 7.06 7.23
N LEU A 20 1.81 6.58 6.97
CA LEU A 20 0.80 6.33 8.00
C LEU A 20 1.08 4.94 8.59
N ASN A 21 1.86 4.89 9.65
CA ASN A 21 2.46 3.67 10.19
C ASN A 21 2.29 3.51 11.71
N ASP A 22 1.32 4.18 12.31
CA ASP A 22 0.98 4.06 13.74
C ASP A 22 -0.52 4.28 13.96
N GLU A 23 -0.94 4.40 15.23
CA GLU A 23 -2.26 4.89 15.56
C GLU A 23 -2.29 6.42 15.46
N LEU A 24 -3.16 6.93 14.57
CA LEU A 24 -3.27 8.36 14.32
C LEU A 24 -4.48 8.92 15.05
N THR A 25 -4.26 9.90 15.92
CA THR A 25 -5.33 10.70 16.51
C THR A 25 -5.65 11.91 15.65
N ASP A 26 -6.88 12.43 15.73
CA ASP A 26 -7.30 13.63 14.98
C ASP A 26 -6.41 14.82 15.27
N ASP A 27 -6.01 15.02 16.53
CA ASP A 27 -5.18 16.15 16.93
C ASP A 27 -3.77 16.05 16.37
N GLU A 28 -3.20 14.86 16.37
CA GLU A 28 -1.87 14.60 15.79
C GLU A 28 -1.89 14.79 14.28
N ILE A 29 -2.90 14.27 13.58
CA ILE A 29 -3.09 14.48 12.14
C ILE A 29 -3.10 15.99 11.83
N ARG A 30 -3.92 16.77 12.55
CA ARG A 30 -4.02 18.22 12.33
C ARG A 30 -2.71 18.93 12.64
N TRP A 31 -2.03 18.52 13.71
CA TRP A 31 -0.75 19.11 14.08
C TRP A 31 0.32 18.87 13.01
N GLN A 32 0.50 17.62 12.57
CA GLN A 32 1.50 17.27 11.54
C GLN A 32 1.24 18.02 10.22
N ILE A 33 -0.02 18.16 9.80
CA ILE A 33 -0.37 18.89 8.59
C ILE A 33 -0.01 20.39 8.70
N ARG A 34 -0.20 21.00 9.87
CA ARG A 34 0.24 22.38 10.11
C ARG A 34 1.76 22.49 10.06
N GLU A 35 2.48 21.52 10.63
CA GLU A 35 3.95 21.48 10.53
C GLU A 35 4.41 21.37 9.06
N PHE A 36 3.78 20.55 8.24
CA PHE A 36 4.09 20.51 6.80
C PHE A 36 3.94 21.89 6.15
N LYS A 37 2.86 22.58 6.48
CA LYS A 37 2.62 23.94 5.96
C LYS A 37 3.68 24.92 6.43
N ASP A 38 4.02 24.90 7.71
CA ASP A 38 4.98 25.82 8.33
C ASP A 38 6.40 25.58 7.83
N LYS A 39 6.75 24.34 7.46
CA LYS A 39 8.01 23.99 6.81
C LYS A 39 8.03 24.27 5.31
N GLY A 40 6.97 24.84 4.76
CA GLY A 40 6.92 25.31 3.39
C GLY A 40 6.56 24.27 2.34
N MET A 41 6.03 23.11 2.74
CA MET A 41 5.56 22.08 1.81
C MET A 41 4.34 22.55 1.02
N GLY A 42 4.20 22.05 -0.19
CA GLY A 42 3.04 22.28 -1.06
C GLY A 42 1.92 21.27 -0.86
N GLY A 43 2.25 20.12 -0.30
CA GLY A 43 1.34 19.02 -0.07
C GLY A 43 2.01 17.81 0.58
N PHE A 44 1.30 16.70 0.64
CA PHE A 44 1.80 15.42 1.12
C PHE A 44 1.12 14.26 0.39
N ILE A 45 1.77 13.11 0.41
CA ILE A 45 1.22 11.84 -0.08
C ILE A 45 0.83 11.02 1.14
N ALA A 46 -0.47 10.89 1.39
CA ALA A 46 -1.00 10.07 2.48
C ALA A 46 -0.84 8.59 2.09
N ARG A 47 0.21 7.96 2.61
CA ARG A 47 0.60 6.59 2.30
C ARG A 47 0.32 5.67 3.47
N THR A 48 -0.62 4.74 3.32
CA THR A 48 -0.79 3.65 4.26
C THR A 48 0.45 2.74 4.21
N TYR A 49 1.03 2.43 5.38
CA TYR A 49 2.30 1.71 5.44
C TYR A 49 2.30 0.63 6.52
N VAL A 50 3.34 -0.20 6.52
CA VAL A 50 3.57 -1.21 7.57
C VAL A 50 3.59 -0.53 8.94
N GLY A 51 2.96 -1.13 9.94
CA GLY A 51 2.78 -0.55 11.28
C GLY A 51 1.51 0.27 11.48
N LEU A 52 0.70 0.54 10.43
CA LEU A 52 -0.59 1.19 10.59
C LEU A 52 -1.53 0.33 11.45
N ARG A 53 -1.94 0.87 12.60
CA ARG A 53 -2.83 0.20 13.56
C ARG A 53 -4.32 0.40 13.27
N THR A 54 -4.64 1.12 12.20
CA THR A 54 -6.01 1.34 11.75
C THR A 54 -6.37 0.32 10.68
N ASP A 55 -7.53 -0.31 10.83
CA ASP A 55 -8.06 -1.22 9.81
C ASP A 55 -8.22 -0.51 8.47
N TYR A 56 -7.58 -1.07 7.44
CA TYR A 56 -7.62 -0.53 6.09
C TYR A 56 -8.14 -1.57 5.07
N PRO A 57 -9.06 -1.18 4.18
CA PRO A 57 -9.92 0.02 4.29
C PRO A 57 -10.98 -0.18 5.38
N GLY A 58 -11.31 0.86 6.13
CA GLY A 58 -12.30 0.77 7.19
C GLY A 58 -12.86 2.13 7.62
N PRO A 59 -13.92 2.16 8.44
CA PRO A 59 -14.55 3.42 8.86
C PRO A 59 -13.60 4.37 9.58
N LYS A 60 -12.72 3.84 10.45
CA LYS A 60 -11.73 4.65 11.18
C LYS A 60 -10.71 5.26 10.22
N TRP A 61 -10.23 4.50 9.23
CA TRP A 61 -9.33 5.02 8.20
C TRP A 61 -10.00 6.11 7.37
N LYS A 62 -11.23 5.90 6.92
CA LYS A 62 -12.00 6.92 6.18
C LYS A 62 -12.17 8.20 6.99
N HIS A 63 -12.46 8.09 8.29
CA HIS A 63 -12.50 9.23 9.19
C HIS A 63 -11.16 9.98 9.26
N GLN A 64 -10.06 9.26 9.44
CA GLN A 64 -8.71 9.86 9.49
C GLN A 64 -8.36 10.59 8.18
N ILE A 65 -8.66 10.00 7.02
CA ILE A 65 -8.48 10.69 5.73
C ILE A 65 -9.35 11.94 5.64
N ARG A 66 -10.59 11.89 6.10
CA ARG A 66 -11.47 13.08 6.12
C ARG A 66 -10.87 14.20 6.98
N VAL A 67 -10.35 13.89 8.17
CA VAL A 67 -9.66 14.85 9.03
C VAL A 67 -8.43 15.45 8.32
N MET A 68 -7.65 14.63 7.60
CA MET A 68 -6.51 15.09 6.80
C MET A 68 -6.96 16.07 5.70
N LEU A 69 -8.02 15.73 4.97
CA LEU A 69 -8.52 16.55 3.87
C LEU A 69 -9.09 17.89 4.36
N GLU A 70 -9.84 17.87 5.46
CA GLU A 70 -10.38 19.09 6.09
C GLU A 70 -9.25 20.03 6.52
N GLU A 71 -8.25 19.51 7.22
CA GLU A 71 -7.14 20.35 7.70
C GLU A 71 -6.25 20.82 6.54
N ALA A 72 -5.93 19.95 5.58
CA ALA A 72 -5.18 20.33 4.38
C ALA A 72 -5.88 21.43 3.59
N THR A 73 -7.21 21.37 3.48
CA THR A 73 -8.02 22.41 2.83
C THR A 73 -7.88 23.74 3.56
N LYS A 74 -7.98 23.76 4.90
CA LYS A 74 -7.84 24.98 5.72
C LYS A 74 -6.49 25.66 5.55
N VAL A 75 -5.42 24.86 5.56
CA VAL A 75 -4.05 25.42 5.46
C VAL A 75 -3.55 25.58 4.04
N GLY A 76 -4.34 25.14 3.06
CA GLY A 76 -4.03 25.26 1.63
C GLY A 76 -2.92 24.32 1.16
N LEU A 77 -2.86 23.09 1.67
CA LEU A 77 -2.00 22.03 1.16
C LEU A 77 -2.73 21.15 0.14
N ARG A 78 -1.95 20.51 -0.72
CA ARG A 78 -2.45 19.48 -1.65
C ARG A 78 -2.30 18.10 -1.01
N VAL A 79 -3.23 17.21 -1.32
CA VAL A 79 -3.17 15.83 -0.88
C VAL A 79 -3.12 14.92 -2.09
N THR A 80 -2.21 13.97 -2.05
CA THR A 80 -2.20 12.80 -2.92
C THR A 80 -2.56 11.59 -2.05
N LEU A 81 -3.56 10.83 -2.46
CA LEU A 81 -3.92 9.60 -1.76
C LEU A 81 -3.18 8.42 -2.39
N GLN A 82 -2.60 7.56 -1.56
CA GLN A 82 -2.16 6.24 -1.96
C GLN A 82 -3.18 5.21 -1.47
N PRO A 83 -3.98 4.66 -2.39
CA PRO A 83 -5.15 3.87 -2.02
C PRO A 83 -4.83 2.43 -1.60
N LEU A 84 -3.59 2.01 -1.65
CA LEU A 84 -3.19 0.64 -1.34
C LEU A 84 -2.20 0.61 -0.17
N ARG A 85 -2.42 -0.30 0.77
CA ARG A 85 -1.43 -0.59 1.80
C ARG A 85 -0.24 -1.33 1.18
N MET A 86 0.97 -0.85 1.45
CA MET A 86 2.20 -1.49 1.01
C MET A 86 2.87 -2.25 2.17
N PRO A 87 3.43 -3.42 1.93
CA PRO A 87 3.26 -4.27 0.75
C PRO A 87 1.94 -5.03 0.78
N GLY A 88 1.34 -5.20 -0.37
CA GLY A 88 0.28 -6.18 -0.56
C GLY A 88 -1.14 -5.63 -0.46
N GLY A 89 -2.10 -6.50 -0.51
CA GLY A 89 -3.51 -6.29 -0.68
C GLY A 89 -4.25 -5.49 0.39
N PHE A 90 -5.55 -5.55 0.32
CA PHE A 90 -6.47 -5.00 1.32
C PHE A 90 -7.04 -6.14 2.17
N LYS A 91 -7.62 -5.78 3.32
CA LYS A 91 -8.13 -6.73 4.32
C LYS A 91 -9.11 -7.77 3.74
N GLU A 92 -9.88 -7.38 2.74
CA GLU A 92 -10.85 -8.24 2.06
C GLU A 92 -10.24 -9.16 1.00
N SER A 93 -8.93 -9.07 0.74
CA SER A 93 -8.25 -9.99 -0.18
C SER A 93 -8.09 -11.37 0.46
N THR A 94 -8.37 -12.39 -0.33
CA THR A 94 -8.13 -13.78 0.08
C THR A 94 -6.80 -14.27 -0.48
N VAL A 95 -6.28 -15.36 0.08
CA VAL A 95 -5.03 -15.99 -0.40
C VAL A 95 -5.18 -16.45 -1.87
N GLU A 96 -6.37 -16.92 -2.24
CA GLU A 96 -6.68 -17.39 -3.59
C GLU A 96 -6.61 -16.27 -4.64
N GLU A 97 -6.85 -15.01 -4.23
CA GLU A 97 -6.77 -13.84 -5.09
C GLU A 97 -5.32 -13.38 -5.35
N THR A 98 -4.34 -14.03 -4.72
CA THR A 98 -2.92 -13.69 -4.91
C THR A 98 -2.30 -14.46 -6.07
N LEU A 99 -1.15 -13.95 -6.55
CA LEU A 99 -0.37 -14.60 -7.59
C LEU A 99 0.13 -15.97 -7.13
N ASP A 100 0.21 -16.90 -8.07
CA ASP A 100 0.98 -18.13 -7.92
C ASP A 100 2.46 -17.80 -8.11
N ILE A 101 3.28 -18.16 -7.13
CA ILE A 101 4.73 -18.05 -7.20
C ILE A 101 5.31 -19.44 -7.47
N ILE A 102 6.12 -19.53 -8.50
CA ILE A 102 6.86 -20.74 -8.82
C ILE A 102 8.31 -20.52 -8.39
N GLU A 103 8.81 -21.40 -7.56
CA GLU A 103 10.20 -21.38 -7.06
C GLU A 103 10.95 -22.66 -7.41
N CYS A 104 12.26 -22.49 -7.65
CA CYS A 104 13.23 -23.58 -7.64
C CYS A 104 13.94 -23.54 -6.30
N VAL A 105 13.74 -24.52 -5.46
CA VAL A 105 14.30 -24.56 -4.10
C VAL A 105 15.09 -25.85 -3.89
N SER A 106 16.27 -25.77 -3.26
CA SER A 106 17.03 -27.00 -2.95
C SER A 106 16.27 -27.87 -1.95
N LYS A 107 16.45 -29.18 -2.04
CA LYS A 107 15.81 -30.12 -1.11
C LYS A 107 16.22 -29.85 0.34
N GLU A 108 17.49 -29.50 0.55
CA GLU A 108 18.01 -29.14 1.87
C GLU A 108 17.25 -27.94 2.48
N ILE A 109 17.02 -26.88 1.71
CA ILE A 109 16.26 -25.71 2.16
C ILE A 109 14.78 -26.05 2.35
N PHE A 110 14.17 -26.71 1.38
CA PHE A 110 12.74 -27.03 1.41
C PHE A 110 12.36 -27.91 2.61
N GLU A 111 13.23 -28.83 2.98
CA GLU A 111 13.05 -29.77 4.11
C GLU A 111 13.50 -29.18 5.45
N SER A 112 14.10 -28.00 5.45
CA SER A 112 14.51 -27.30 6.67
C SER A 112 13.32 -26.60 7.36
N GLU A 113 13.43 -26.37 8.67
CA GLU A 113 12.45 -25.57 9.43
C GLU A 113 12.44 -24.08 9.02
N ASP A 114 13.48 -23.63 8.33
CA ASP A 114 13.61 -22.24 7.88
C ASP A 114 12.76 -21.93 6.65
N TYR A 115 12.35 -22.95 5.87
CA TYR A 115 11.49 -22.74 4.70
C TYR A 115 10.01 -22.73 5.10
N ARG A 116 9.53 -21.57 5.53
CA ARG A 116 8.20 -21.36 6.06
C ARG A 116 7.05 -21.63 5.09
N GLN A 117 7.30 -21.59 3.77
CA GLN A 117 6.32 -21.87 2.73
C GLN A 117 6.08 -23.36 2.46
N ALA A 118 6.89 -24.26 3.02
CA ALA A 118 6.83 -25.68 2.70
C ALA A 118 5.44 -26.30 2.84
N GLU A 119 4.73 -26.00 3.94
CA GLU A 119 3.39 -26.52 4.20
C GLU A 119 2.29 -25.97 3.26
N TYR A 120 2.58 -24.84 2.59
CA TYR A 120 1.66 -24.16 1.66
C TYR A 120 2.04 -24.38 0.20
N SER A 121 3.06 -25.20 -0.06
CA SER A 121 3.63 -25.42 -1.38
C SER A 121 3.14 -26.74 -1.99
N THR A 122 2.92 -26.73 -3.29
CA THR A 122 2.72 -27.95 -4.09
C THR A 122 3.99 -28.20 -4.91
N ILE A 123 4.57 -29.39 -4.79
CA ILE A 123 5.70 -29.80 -5.61
C ILE A 123 5.19 -30.11 -7.03
N LEU A 124 5.66 -29.33 -8.01
CA LEU A 124 5.35 -29.50 -9.41
C LEU A 124 6.30 -30.47 -10.11
N ALA A 125 7.57 -30.44 -9.72
CA ALA A 125 8.61 -31.33 -10.25
C ALA A 125 9.68 -31.58 -9.19
N GLU A 126 10.29 -32.76 -9.25
CA GLU A 126 11.39 -33.19 -8.39
C GLU A 126 12.60 -33.54 -9.24
N TYR A 127 13.76 -33.00 -8.83
CA TYR A 127 15.08 -33.28 -9.38
C TYR A 127 15.98 -33.87 -8.30
N ASP A 128 17.20 -34.22 -8.66
CA ASP A 128 18.12 -34.89 -7.70
C ASP A 128 18.41 -34.06 -6.46
N ASP A 129 18.59 -32.73 -6.64
CA ASP A 129 19.02 -31.78 -5.60
C ASP A 129 18.01 -30.66 -5.31
N HIS A 130 16.93 -30.52 -6.09
CA HIS A 130 15.95 -29.45 -5.91
C HIS A 130 14.52 -29.85 -6.27
N TYR A 131 13.56 -29.05 -5.81
CA TYR A 131 12.16 -29.09 -6.19
C TYR A 131 11.80 -27.85 -7.00
N ILE A 132 10.84 -27.99 -7.92
CA ILE A 132 10.05 -26.88 -8.45
C ILE A 132 8.73 -26.90 -7.70
N VAL A 133 8.45 -25.83 -6.98
CA VAL A 133 7.24 -25.70 -6.13
C VAL A 133 6.38 -24.53 -6.58
N VAL A 134 5.10 -24.60 -6.30
CA VAL A 134 4.17 -23.48 -6.44
C VAL A 134 3.47 -23.22 -5.12
N HIS A 135 3.34 -21.94 -4.76
CA HIS A 135 2.53 -21.49 -3.62
C HIS A 135 1.91 -20.12 -3.92
N LYS A 136 0.92 -19.72 -3.12
CA LYS A 136 0.30 -18.41 -3.22
C LYS A 136 1.18 -17.32 -2.59
N ALA A 137 1.26 -16.14 -3.23
CA ALA A 137 2.04 -15.00 -2.73
C ALA A 137 1.64 -14.54 -1.32
N GLY A 138 0.40 -14.76 -0.92
CA GLY A 138 -0.15 -14.40 0.40
C GLY A 138 -0.30 -15.57 1.35
N CYS A 139 0.41 -16.69 1.15
CA CYS A 139 0.22 -17.89 1.99
C CYS A 139 0.71 -17.70 3.43
N LEU A 140 1.72 -16.84 3.65
CA LEU A 140 2.27 -16.58 4.98
C LEU A 140 1.55 -15.41 5.66
N PRO A 141 1.29 -15.50 6.97
CA PRO A 141 0.84 -14.35 7.74
C PRO A 141 1.94 -13.29 7.87
N ASP A 142 1.52 -12.04 8.02
CA ASP A 142 2.39 -10.95 8.43
C ASP A 142 3.01 -11.26 9.80
N GLU A 143 4.30 -11.06 9.97
CA GLU A 143 5.02 -11.46 11.18
C GLU A 143 4.63 -10.64 12.41
N GLU A 144 4.27 -9.36 12.22
CA GLU A 144 3.94 -8.44 13.31
C GLU A 144 2.48 -8.62 13.76
N THR A 145 1.56 -8.76 12.81
CA THR A 145 0.12 -8.77 13.09
C THR A 145 -0.49 -10.16 13.10
N GLY A 146 0.19 -11.15 12.53
CA GLY A 146 -0.34 -12.49 12.32
C GLY A 146 -1.48 -12.56 11.28
N ILE A 147 -1.78 -11.44 10.63
CA ILE A 147 -2.88 -11.34 9.67
C ILE A 147 -2.33 -11.66 8.27
N ARG A 148 -3.03 -12.53 7.56
CA ARG A 148 -2.77 -12.76 6.14
C ARG A 148 -3.45 -11.65 5.35
N TYR A 149 -2.66 -10.68 4.93
CA TYR A 149 -3.09 -9.79 3.86
C TYR A 149 -2.83 -10.50 2.53
N GLY A 150 -3.76 -10.36 1.60
CA GLY A 150 -3.64 -10.99 0.31
C GLY A 150 -2.44 -10.46 -0.49
N GLY A 151 -1.24 -10.80 -0.12
CA GLY A 151 0.05 -10.57 -0.77
C GLY A 151 0.01 -9.79 -2.09
N CYS A 152 0.76 -10.24 -3.08
CA CYS A 152 0.64 -9.65 -4.42
C CYS A 152 -0.62 -10.17 -5.10
N LEU A 153 -1.61 -9.29 -5.26
CA LEU A 153 -2.84 -9.62 -5.97
C LEU A 153 -2.57 -10.07 -7.40
N ASN A 154 -3.34 -11.04 -7.86
CA ASN A 154 -3.27 -11.50 -9.25
C ASN A 154 -3.92 -10.50 -10.21
N MET A 155 -3.20 -9.43 -10.53
CA MET A 155 -3.67 -8.39 -11.46
C MET A 155 -3.79 -8.87 -12.91
N PHE A 156 -3.49 -10.14 -13.21
CA PHE A 156 -3.80 -10.77 -14.50
C PHE A 156 -5.24 -11.30 -14.55
N ASP A 157 -5.93 -11.35 -13.40
CA ASP A 157 -7.34 -11.71 -13.34
C ASP A 157 -8.23 -10.46 -13.45
N PRO A 158 -9.12 -10.36 -14.44
CA PRO A 158 -10.01 -9.21 -14.62
C PRO A 158 -10.98 -8.97 -13.44
N GLU A 159 -11.39 -10.02 -12.72
CA GLU A 159 -12.27 -9.87 -11.56
C GLU A 159 -11.52 -9.19 -10.40
N ILE A 160 -10.28 -9.62 -10.17
CA ILE A 160 -9.40 -9.02 -9.15
C ILE A 160 -9.07 -7.57 -9.52
N CYS A 161 -8.81 -7.29 -10.81
CA CYS A 161 -8.62 -5.92 -11.28
C CYS A 161 -9.85 -5.05 -11.02
N ARG A 162 -11.06 -5.54 -11.26
CA ARG A 162 -12.30 -4.78 -10.99
C ARG A 162 -12.46 -4.50 -9.49
N LYS A 163 -12.24 -5.52 -8.64
CA LYS A 163 -12.27 -5.37 -7.19
C LYS A 163 -11.24 -4.33 -6.72
N TYR A 164 -10.03 -4.37 -7.29
CA TYR A 164 -8.99 -3.38 -7.00
C TYR A 164 -9.43 -1.95 -7.37
N VAL A 165 -9.95 -1.75 -8.59
CA VAL A 165 -10.44 -0.45 -9.04
C VAL A 165 -11.57 0.06 -8.16
N GLN A 166 -12.53 -0.81 -7.80
CA GLN A 166 -13.63 -0.46 -6.90
C GLN A 166 -13.11 0.06 -5.56
N ILE A 167 -12.29 -0.71 -4.86
CA ILE A 167 -11.82 -0.38 -3.50
C ILE A 167 -10.86 0.81 -3.52
N CYS A 168 -9.93 0.83 -4.47
CA CYS A 168 -8.87 1.83 -4.49
C CYS A 168 -9.28 3.18 -5.08
N TYR A 169 -10.21 3.19 -6.02
CA TYR A 169 -10.57 4.42 -6.74
C TYR A 169 -12.02 4.81 -6.56
N GLU A 170 -12.97 3.93 -6.88
CA GLU A 170 -14.39 4.28 -6.89
C GLU A 170 -14.92 4.57 -5.49
N ASP A 171 -14.60 3.74 -4.50
CA ASP A 171 -15.00 3.95 -3.10
C ASP A 171 -14.39 5.23 -2.52
N ASN A 172 -13.14 5.55 -2.88
CA ASN A 172 -12.51 6.80 -2.46
C ASN A 172 -13.11 8.01 -3.18
N TRP A 173 -13.46 7.87 -4.47
CA TRP A 173 -14.17 8.91 -5.20
C TRP A 173 -15.55 9.18 -4.58
N GLU A 174 -16.30 8.16 -4.24
CA GLU A 174 -17.63 8.32 -3.63
C GLU A 174 -17.52 8.97 -2.25
N GLU A 175 -16.57 8.54 -1.43
CA GLU A 175 -16.40 9.00 -0.05
C GLU A 175 -15.90 10.45 0.03
N PHE A 176 -14.99 10.87 -0.88
CA PHE A 176 -14.25 12.12 -0.79
C PHE A 176 -14.44 13.03 -2.00
N ARG A 177 -15.53 12.84 -2.75
CA ARG A 177 -15.82 13.53 -4.02
C ARG A 177 -15.62 15.04 -3.95
N GLU A 178 -16.04 15.68 -2.86
CA GLU A 178 -15.96 17.13 -2.68
C GLU A 178 -14.53 17.69 -2.60
N TYR A 179 -13.56 16.83 -2.35
CA TYR A 179 -12.14 17.23 -2.26
C TYR A 179 -11.37 17.03 -3.57
N PHE A 180 -11.92 16.24 -4.50
CA PHE A 180 -11.25 16.00 -5.79
C PHE A 180 -11.27 17.25 -6.67
N GLY A 181 -10.11 17.53 -7.31
CA GLY A 181 -9.91 18.70 -8.15
C GLY A 181 -9.55 19.99 -7.39
N ASN A 182 -9.64 19.99 -6.06
CA ASN A 182 -9.22 21.11 -5.22
C ASN A 182 -8.15 20.75 -4.19
N THR A 183 -8.41 19.86 -3.25
CA THR A 183 -7.46 19.39 -2.23
C THR A 183 -6.80 18.10 -2.66
N ILE A 184 -7.58 17.12 -3.15
CA ILE A 184 -7.04 15.90 -3.75
C ILE A 184 -6.74 16.20 -5.23
N HIS A 185 -5.47 16.20 -5.58
CA HIS A 185 -5.02 16.45 -6.95
C HIS A 185 -4.65 15.17 -7.69
N THR A 186 -4.26 14.14 -6.96
CA THR A 186 -3.65 12.93 -7.54
C THR A 186 -3.93 11.74 -6.66
N MET A 187 -4.09 10.59 -7.28
CA MET A 187 -4.00 9.29 -6.65
C MET A 187 -2.64 8.70 -7.03
N TRP A 188 -1.89 8.24 -6.03
CA TRP A 188 -0.59 7.62 -6.24
C TRP A 188 -0.75 6.11 -6.34
N VAL A 189 -0.24 5.52 -7.39
CA VAL A 189 -0.11 4.08 -7.54
C VAL A 189 1.38 3.76 -7.53
N ASP A 190 1.77 2.86 -6.64
CA ASP A 190 3.14 2.38 -6.58
C ASP A 190 3.40 1.33 -7.66
N GLU A 191 4.62 0.84 -7.71
CA GLU A 191 5.03 -0.19 -8.66
C GLU A 191 4.10 -1.40 -8.58
N PRO A 192 3.59 -1.91 -9.72
CA PRO A 192 2.88 -3.18 -9.70
C PRO A 192 3.88 -4.27 -9.30
N LEU A 193 3.74 -4.77 -8.07
CA LEU A 193 4.56 -5.87 -7.59
C LEU A 193 4.17 -7.16 -8.30
N VAL A 194 4.92 -7.49 -9.34
CA VAL A 194 5.06 -8.88 -9.75
C VAL A 194 6.25 -9.41 -8.94
N PRO A 195 6.04 -10.34 -8.01
CA PRO A 195 7.14 -10.87 -7.20
C PRO A 195 8.17 -11.51 -8.12
N MET A 196 9.31 -10.84 -8.26
CA MET A 196 10.46 -11.34 -9.02
C MET A 196 11.43 -12.15 -8.15
N HIS A 197 10.98 -12.65 -7.01
CA HIS A 197 11.83 -13.34 -6.03
C HIS A 197 12.03 -14.82 -6.29
N ALA A 198 11.68 -15.29 -7.47
CA ALA A 198 11.87 -16.70 -7.86
C ALA A 198 13.28 -17.00 -8.43
N ILE A 199 14.24 -16.10 -8.30
CA ILE A 199 15.63 -16.39 -8.68
C ILE A 199 16.47 -16.21 -7.42
N PRO A 200 16.90 -17.29 -6.74
CA PRO A 200 17.94 -17.17 -5.76
C PRO A 200 19.16 -16.58 -6.47
N TYR A 201 19.62 -15.43 -6.01
CA TYR A 201 20.93 -14.93 -6.41
C TYR A 201 21.96 -15.99 -6.00
N PRO A 202 22.86 -16.38 -6.89
CA PRO A 202 23.93 -17.32 -6.55
C PRO A 202 24.85 -16.74 -5.50
#